data_cde469e48610f890b74675894a2dd92f
#
_entry.id   cde469e48610f890b74675894a2dd92f
#
_cell.length_a   1.000
_cell.length_b   1.000
_cell.length_c   1.000
_cell.angle_alpha   90.00
_cell.angle_beta   90.00
_cell.angle_gamma   90.00
#
_symmetry.space_group_name_H-M   'P 1'
#
loop_
_entity.id
_entity.type
_entity.pdbx_description
1 polymer ?
#
loop_
_entity_poly.entity_id
_entity_poly.type
_entity_poly.pdbx_seq_one_letter_code
_entity_poly.pdbx_strand_id
1 'polypeptide(L)'
;MVDDILEAAEPAAGKIREYDGKIRLIGQYDADGISATAIAHRMLEREGKDFEYEIVKQLYEEGIERIAKEDQDLLLFVDIGSGQSELIKEHILDETDKEVIISDHHEPALSSEDSEGLDSLIHMNPHFLGHDGGEAISAAGMTYLLSKAVSEDNTDLVQFALIGATGDVQKQEGEFMGLNKDLAEEAIENGYVEKRQGLDLYGRTTKSLQKSLMYTTDPHLEGVSNDESGAIQLVKSAGLDIRDDGDFRTLADLTPEEEKKLIHTMIKRGFPVQQLLNDIYTLGNGYEIDEFSTIINACGRLGEPQKGVKILLENDLDLAEKISRKYGRRISSALGYVDENRGNEEVIYEKDIGVIDGKDEISDDFIGTVTTITMSNGHFDAPVVMDIAEAEKDKMKVSSRATKEIVEQGLNLGEIVGEICEEVDGEGGGHNIAAGAKIPRDKKDEFME
;
A
#
# COMPACT_ATOMS: atom_id res chain seq x y z
N MET A 1 9.92 23.01 -1.79
CA MET A 1 9.92 21.59 -1.31
C MET A 1 9.95 20.63 -2.49
N VAL A 2 8.96 20.63 -3.42
CA VAL A 2 9.06 19.80 -4.66
C VAL A 2 10.29 20.21 -5.47
N ASP A 3 10.57 21.51 -5.59
CA ASP A 3 11.74 22.03 -6.29
C ASP A 3 13.07 21.52 -5.69
N ASP A 4 13.15 21.36 -4.37
CA ASP A 4 14.38 20.86 -3.70
C ASP A 4 14.63 19.40 -4.04
N ILE A 5 13.56 18.58 -4.14
CA ILE A 5 13.69 17.19 -4.58
C ILE A 5 14.02 17.11 -6.07
N LEU A 6 13.44 17.98 -6.92
CA LEU A 6 13.77 18.04 -8.34
C LEU A 6 15.24 18.44 -8.53
N GLU A 7 15.76 19.39 -7.77
CA GLU A 7 17.19 19.74 -7.79
C GLU A 7 18.05 18.55 -7.35
N ALA A 8 17.68 17.83 -6.29
CA ALA A 8 18.35 16.63 -5.83
C ALA A 8 18.27 15.45 -6.83
N ALA A 9 17.27 15.45 -7.72
CA ALA A 9 17.10 14.43 -8.76
C ALA A 9 18.00 14.66 -9.99
N GLU A 10 18.46 15.89 -10.23
CA GLU A 10 19.24 16.21 -11.45
C GLU A 10 20.50 15.36 -11.66
N PRO A 11 21.32 15.01 -10.65
CA PRO A 11 22.45 14.11 -10.85
C PRO A 11 22.04 12.74 -11.36
N ALA A 12 20.97 12.14 -10.78
CA ALA A 12 20.43 10.85 -11.22
C ALA A 12 19.83 10.93 -12.62
N ALA A 13 19.07 12.01 -12.91
CA ALA A 13 18.50 12.26 -14.22
C ALA A 13 19.57 12.44 -15.29
N GLY A 14 20.64 13.21 -15.01
CA GLY A 14 21.80 13.35 -15.87
C GLY A 14 22.48 12.01 -16.16
N LYS A 15 22.67 11.20 -15.11
CA LYS A 15 23.27 9.87 -15.25
C LYS A 15 22.40 8.97 -16.14
N ILE A 16 21.10 8.91 -15.94
CA ILE A 16 20.19 8.10 -16.76
C ILE A 16 20.22 8.56 -18.22
N ARG A 17 20.15 9.89 -18.48
CA ARG A 17 20.19 10.41 -19.86
C ARG A 17 21.46 10.04 -20.62
N GLU A 18 22.62 10.12 -19.96
CA GLU A 18 23.91 9.91 -20.57
C GLU A 18 24.35 8.44 -20.65
N TYR A 19 23.70 7.55 -19.89
CA TYR A 19 24.12 6.15 -19.83
C TYR A 19 23.65 5.37 -21.05
N ASP A 20 24.60 4.73 -21.74
CA ASP A 20 24.37 3.95 -22.97
C ASP A 20 24.35 2.42 -22.74
N GLY A 21 24.65 1.97 -21.52
CA GLY A 21 24.66 0.55 -21.16
C GLY A 21 23.27 0.04 -20.76
N LYS A 22 23.21 -1.22 -20.36
CA LYS A 22 21.99 -1.86 -19.88
C LYS A 22 21.77 -1.55 -18.40
N ILE A 23 20.57 -1.09 -18.05
CA ILE A 23 20.18 -0.71 -16.69
C ILE A 23 19.47 -1.90 -16.02
N ARG A 24 19.77 -2.13 -14.74
CA ARG A 24 19.02 -3.06 -13.89
C ARG A 24 18.09 -2.27 -12.97
N LEU A 25 16.79 -2.40 -13.18
CA LEU A 25 15.76 -1.78 -12.34
C LEU A 25 15.28 -2.80 -11.32
N ILE A 26 15.30 -2.43 -10.03
CA ILE A 26 14.86 -3.26 -8.91
C ILE A 26 13.80 -2.48 -8.12
N GLY A 27 12.59 -3.05 -7.97
CA GLY A 27 11.51 -2.44 -7.22
C GLY A 27 10.94 -3.34 -6.15
N GLN A 28 10.13 -2.78 -5.26
CA GLN A 28 9.43 -3.51 -4.21
C GLN A 28 8.06 -4.02 -4.71
N TYR A 29 7.49 -5.00 -4.01
CA TYR A 29 6.31 -5.76 -4.46
C TYR A 29 4.95 -5.17 -4.07
N ASP A 30 4.90 -4.18 -3.21
CA ASP A 30 3.65 -3.52 -2.79
C ASP A 30 3.18 -2.46 -3.80
N ALA A 31 2.12 -1.72 -3.45
CA ALA A 31 1.53 -0.77 -4.39
C ALA A 31 2.45 0.41 -4.69
N ASP A 32 3.24 0.87 -3.72
CA ASP A 32 4.19 1.97 -3.94
C ASP A 32 5.35 1.51 -4.82
N GLY A 33 5.98 0.37 -4.49
CA GLY A 33 7.08 -0.17 -5.28
C GLY A 33 6.69 -0.59 -6.69
N ILE A 34 5.49 -1.18 -6.88
CA ILE A 34 4.97 -1.50 -8.23
C ILE A 34 4.73 -0.22 -9.03
N SER A 35 4.18 0.84 -8.40
CA SER A 35 3.95 2.13 -9.05
C SER A 35 5.26 2.84 -9.38
N ALA A 36 6.22 2.86 -8.46
CA ALA A 36 7.57 3.37 -8.69
C ALA A 36 8.27 2.62 -9.83
N THR A 37 8.16 1.28 -9.84
CA THR A 37 8.70 0.45 -10.94
C THR A 37 8.04 0.79 -12.28
N ALA A 38 6.72 0.99 -12.33
CA ALA A 38 6.02 1.37 -13.56
C ALA A 38 6.44 2.76 -14.05
N ILE A 39 6.64 3.72 -13.15
CA ILE A 39 7.17 5.06 -13.47
C ILE A 39 8.57 4.95 -14.06
N ALA A 40 9.49 4.27 -13.37
CA ALA A 40 10.87 4.09 -13.83
C ALA A 40 10.91 3.33 -15.18
N HIS A 41 10.10 2.27 -15.32
CA HIS A 41 9.99 1.52 -16.57
C HIS A 41 9.57 2.42 -17.74
N ARG A 42 8.51 3.21 -17.56
CA ARG A 42 8.02 4.12 -18.63
C ARG A 42 9.03 5.21 -18.94
N MET A 43 9.68 5.77 -17.94
CA MET A 43 10.77 6.75 -18.09
C MET A 43 11.89 6.18 -18.93
N LEU A 44 12.43 5.00 -18.58
CA LEU A 44 13.52 4.35 -19.29
C LEU A 44 13.14 3.95 -20.72
N GLU A 45 11.89 3.47 -20.91
CA GLU A 45 11.36 3.16 -22.23
C GLU A 45 11.28 4.40 -23.14
N ARG A 46 10.79 5.55 -22.61
CA ARG A 46 10.71 6.81 -23.36
C ARG A 46 12.07 7.38 -23.72
N GLU A 47 13.06 7.20 -22.84
CA GLU A 47 14.46 7.56 -23.11
C GLU A 47 15.20 6.57 -24.03
N GLY A 48 14.50 5.51 -24.49
CA GLY A 48 15.09 4.50 -25.38
C GLY A 48 16.21 3.68 -24.73
N LYS A 49 16.22 3.54 -23.40
CA LYS A 49 17.24 2.79 -22.67
C LYS A 49 17.02 1.29 -22.78
N ASP A 50 18.11 0.52 -22.84
CA ASP A 50 18.07 -0.93 -22.64
C ASP A 50 18.05 -1.24 -21.16
N PHE A 51 17.07 -2.00 -20.69
CA PHE A 51 16.94 -2.33 -19.28
C PHE A 51 16.22 -3.64 -19.03
N GLU A 52 16.49 -4.23 -17.88
CA GLU A 52 15.72 -5.35 -17.30
C GLU A 52 15.21 -4.93 -15.95
N TYR A 53 14.04 -5.43 -15.56
CA TYR A 53 13.52 -5.16 -14.22
C TYR A 53 13.13 -6.43 -13.49
N GLU A 54 13.22 -6.38 -12.17
CA GLU A 54 12.61 -7.35 -11.27
C GLU A 54 11.93 -6.63 -10.10
N ILE A 55 10.99 -7.33 -9.49
CA ILE A 55 10.31 -6.88 -8.29
C ILE A 55 10.56 -7.92 -7.21
N VAL A 56 11.06 -7.45 -6.07
CA VAL A 56 11.39 -8.29 -4.92
C VAL A 56 10.47 -8.02 -3.76
N LYS A 57 10.21 -9.04 -2.93
CA LYS A 57 9.40 -8.89 -1.71
C LYS A 57 10.20 -8.19 -0.62
N GLN A 58 11.48 -8.53 -0.53
CA GLN A 58 12.42 -7.93 0.39
C GLN A 58 13.84 -8.11 -0.17
N LEU A 59 14.69 -7.13 0.06
CA LEU A 59 16.09 -7.16 -0.39
C LEU A 59 16.98 -7.63 0.78
N TYR A 60 17.28 -8.92 0.79
CA TYR A 60 18.22 -9.53 1.74
C TYR A 60 19.65 -9.51 1.18
N GLU A 61 20.64 -9.75 2.04
CA GLU A 61 22.07 -9.80 1.69
C GLU A 61 22.34 -10.73 0.50
N GLU A 62 21.78 -11.95 0.47
CA GLU A 62 21.96 -12.89 -0.63
C GLU A 62 21.39 -12.35 -1.97
N GLY A 63 20.34 -11.52 -1.90
CA GLY A 63 19.76 -10.82 -3.06
C GLY A 63 20.71 -9.75 -3.59
N ILE A 64 21.34 -8.98 -2.70
CA ILE A 64 22.32 -7.94 -3.05
C ILE A 64 23.57 -8.58 -3.66
N GLU A 65 24.09 -9.66 -3.05
CA GLU A 65 25.23 -10.42 -3.60
C GLU A 65 24.94 -11.00 -4.99
N ARG A 66 23.69 -11.43 -5.24
CA ARG A 66 23.28 -11.92 -6.56
C ARG A 66 23.29 -10.79 -7.58
N ILE A 67 22.69 -9.64 -7.25
CA ILE A 67 22.64 -8.44 -8.11
C ILE A 67 24.07 -7.93 -8.40
N ALA A 68 24.97 -7.96 -7.44
CA ALA A 68 26.36 -7.58 -7.61
C ALA A 68 27.07 -8.38 -8.72
N LYS A 69 26.65 -9.63 -8.95
CA LYS A 69 27.25 -10.56 -9.94
C LYS A 69 26.56 -10.49 -11.32
N GLU A 70 25.49 -9.71 -11.48
CA GLU A 70 24.81 -9.49 -12.77
C GLU A 70 25.65 -8.60 -13.70
N ASP A 71 25.40 -8.65 -15.02
CA ASP A 71 26.23 -7.99 -16.03
C ASP A 71 25.95 -6.49 -16.20
N GLN A 72 24.86 -5.96 -15.59
CA GLN A 72 24.49 -4.55 -15.69
C GLN A 72 25.38 -3.69 -14.78
N ASP A 73 25.93 -2.58 -15.31
CA ASP A 73 26.81 -1.70 -14.58
C ASP A 73 26.09 -0.53 -13.89
N LEU A 74 24.86 -0.22 -14.30
CA LEU A 74 23.99 0.77 -13.63
C LEU A 74 22.78 0.08 -13.01
N LEU A 75 22.63 0.22 -11.70
CA LEU A 75 21.53 -0.33 -10.91
C LEU A 75 20.62 0.81 -10.45
N LEU A 76 19.31 0.68 -10.69
CA LEU A 76 18.29 1.62 -10.23
C LEU A 76 17.36 0.90 -9.25
N PHE A 77 17.43 1.26 -7.99
CA PHE A 77 16.54 0.79 -6.94
C PHE A 77 15.41 1.81 -6.75
N VAL A 78 14.16 1.34 -6.72
CA VAL A 78 12.99 2.17 -6.46
C VAL A 78 12.14 1.56 -5.37
N ASP A 79 11.75 2.35 -4.38
CA ASP A 79 11.01 1.94 -3.18
C ASP A 79 11.74 0.86 -2.35
N ILE A 80 13.03 0.77 -2.49
CA ILE A 80 13.88 -0.19 -1.79
C ILE A 80 15.34 0.26 -1.90
N GLY A 81 16.15 -0.10 -0.94
CA GLY A 81 17.60 0.12 -0.97
C GLY A 81 18.09 1.07 0.11
N SER A 82 17.28 2.03 0.59
CA SER A 82 17.71 2.95 1.65
C SER A 82 18.06 2.22 2.93
N GLY A 83 17.18 1.36 3.42
CA GLY A 83 17.44 0.54 4.61
C GLY A 83 18.57 -0.49 4.42
N GLN A 84 18.93 -0.81 3.20
CA GLN A 84 20.00 -1.73 2.84
C GLN A 84 21.26 -1.01 2.28
N SER A 85 21.32 0.30 2.40
CA SER A 85 22.40 1.10 1.76
C SER A 85 23.79 0.74 2.27
N GLU A 86 23.97 0.31 3.52
CA GLU A 86 25.23 -0.24 4.02
C GLU A 86 25.62 -1.55 3.33
N LEU A 87 24.66 -2.48 3.16
CA LEU A 87 24.92 -3.75 2.45
C LEU A 87 25.16 -3.52 0.95
N ILE A 88 24.45 -2.58 0.33
CA ILE A 88 24.69 -2.16 -1.06
C ILE A 88 26.11 -1.59 -1.20
N LYS A 89 26.54 -0.76 -0.25
CA LYS A 89 27.92 -0.27 -0.22
C LYS A 89 28.90 -1.41 -0.12
N GLU A 90 28.77 -2.30 0.86
CA GLU A 90 29.70 -3.40 1.13
C GLU A 90 29.82 -4.36 -0.06
N HIS A 91 28.70 -4.85 -0.60
CA HIS A 91 28.70 -5.94 -1.58
C HIS A 91 28.68 -5.46 -3.05
N ILE A 92 28.32 -4.20 -3.32
CA ILE A 92 28.25 -3.68 -4.69
C ILE A 92 29.31 -2.59 -4.89
N LEU A 93 29.27 -1.50 -4.13
CA LEU A 93 30.14 -0.34 -4.43
C LEU A 93 31.59 -0.57 -4.07
N ASP A 94 31.88 -1.29 -2.97
CA ASP A 94 33.25 -1.57 -2.53
C ASP A 94 33.89 -2.76 -3.30
N GLU A 95 33.08 -3.66 -3.89
CA GLU A 95 33.57 -4.88 -4.56
C GLU A 95 33.47 -4.84 -6.09
N THR A 96 32.78 -3.86 -6.68
CA THR A 96 32.54 -3.77 -8.13
C THR A 96 32.73 -2.35 -8.64
N ASP A 97 32.79 -2.19 -9.97
CA ASP A 97 32.80 -0.88 -10.63
C ASP A 97 31.38 -0.40 -10.99
N LYS A 98 30.32 -0.98 -10.38
CA LYS A 98 28.91 -0.64 -10.66
C LYS A 98 28.55 0.71 -10.05
N GLU A 99 27.61 1.37 -10.72
CA GLU A 99 27.00 2.60 -10.25
C GLU A 99 25.57 2.33 -9.77
N VAL A 100 25.17 2.99 -8.71
CA VAL A 100 23.89 2.78 -8.05
C VAL A 100 23.10 4.08 -7.95
N ILE A 101 21.83 4.02 -8.34
CA ILE A 101 20.83 5.05 -8.05
C ILE A 101 19.78 4.44 -7.13
N ILE A 102 19.49 5.09 -6.01
CA ILE A 102 18.40 4.73 -5.10
C ILE A 102 17.39 5.89 -5.11
N SER A 103 16.14 5.58 -5.45
CA SER A 103 15.00 6.48 -5.36
C SER A 103 13.99 5.89 -4.37
N ASP A 104 14.07 6.30 -3.11
CA ASP A 104 13.39 5.65 -2.00
C ASP A 104 13.00 6.67 -0.94
N HIS A 105 12.09 6.30 -0.04
CA HIS A 105 11.61 7.17 1.04
C HIS A 105 11.78 6.55 2.43
N HIS A 106 12.20 5.29 2.49
CA HIS A 106 12.44 4.61 3.77
C HIS A 106 13.63 5.20 4.53
N GLU A 107 13.69 4.96 5.85
CA GLU A 107 14.82 5.37 6.71
C GLU A 107 16.14 4.83 6.12
N PRO A 108 17.11 5.69 5.81
CA PRO A 108 18.37 5.24 5.23
C PRO A 108 19.31 4.69 6.30
N ALA A 109 20.01 3.57 6.00
CA ALA A 109 21.04 3.03 6.87
C ALA A 109 22.33 3.86 6.82
N LEU A 110 22.70 4.38 5.64
CA LEU A 110 23.81 5.35 5.50
C LEU A 110 23.32 6.77 5.79
N SER A 111 24.13 7.55 6.48
CA SER A 111 23.89 8.99 6.64
C SER A 111 24.01 9.75 5.30
N SER A 112 23.47 10.98 5.24
CA SER A 112 23.65 11.85 4.04
C SER A 112 25.12 12.06 3.73
N GLU A 113 25.95 12.36 4.74
CA GLU A 113 27.40 12.62 4.57
C GLU A 113 28.13 11.38 4.04
N ASP A 114 27.80 10.18 4.53
CA ASP A 114 28.41 8.93 4.07
C ASP A 114 27.97 8.59 2.63
N SER A 115 26.70 8.84 2.29
CA SER A 115 26.16 8.62 0.95
C SER A 115 26.77 9.58 -0.08
N GLU A 116 26.87 10.87 0.25
CA GLU A 116 27.49 11.90 -0.61
C GLU A 116 28.99 11.68 -0.82
N GLY A 117 29.64 10.96 0.08
CA GLY A 117 31.03 10.58 -0.02
C GLY A 117 31.34 9.46 -1.03
N LEU A 118 30.31 8.84 -1.64
CA LEU A 118 30.44 7.72 -2.56
C LEU A 118 30.17 8.15 -4.01
N ASP A 119 31.22 8.33 -4.80
CA ASP A 119 31.11 8.79 -6.21
C ASP A 119 30.22 7.89 -7.09
N SER A 120 30.08 6.61 -6.74
CA SER A 120 29.29 5.61 -7.48
C SER A 120 27.85 5.47 -6.97
N LEU A 121 27.43 6.26 -5.97
CA LEU A 121 26.08 6.24 -5.40
C LEU A 121 25.38 7.59 -5.60
N ILE A 122 24.17 7.55 -6.16
CA ILE A 122 23.25 8.67 -6.12
C ILE A 122 22.03 8.21 -5.31
N HIS A 123 21.89 8.74 -4.10
CA HIS A 123 20.84 8.33 -3.17
C HIS A 123 19.83 9.46 -2.99
N MET A 124 18.70 9.35 -3.67
CA MET A 124 17.57 10.26 -3.57
C MET A 124 16.67 9.79 -2.44
N ASN A 125 16.65 10.53 -1.34
CA ASN A 125 15.83 10.21 -0.19
C ASN A 125 15.35 11.50 0.52
N PRO A 126 14.05 11.64 0.86
CA PRO A 126 13.52 12.84 1.50
C PRO A 126 14.12 13.10 2.88
N HIS A 127 14.58 12.06 3.59
CA HIS A 127 15.25 12.21 4.89
C HIS A 127 16.52 13.07 4.79
N PHE A 128 17.25 13.01 3.69
CA PHE A 128 18.44 13.85 3.47
C PHE A 128 18.12 15.33 3.25
N LEU A 129 16.85 15.64 2.95
CA LEU A 129 16.32 16.99 2.81
C LEU A 129 15.55 17.45 4.06
N GLY A 130 15.59 16.65 5.15
CA GLY A 130 14.93 16.96 6.40
C GLY A 130 13.41 16.68 6.42
N HIS A 131 12.93 15.81 5.54
CA HIS A 131 11.55 15.37 5.49
C HIS A 131 11.42 13.94 5.99
N ASP A 132 10.33 13.64 6.71
CA ASP A 132 9.96 12.28 7.06
C ASP A 132 9.36 11.56 5.84
N GLY A 133 10.00 10.51 5.37
CA GLY A 133 9.55 9.74 4.19
C GLY A 133 8.18 9.09 4.38
N GLY A 134 7.83 8.71 5.61
CA GLY A 134 6.52 8.11 5.91
C GLY A 134 5.33 9.08 5.79
N GLU A 135 5.58 10.40 5.83
CA GLU A 135 4.54 11.42 5.80
C GLU A 135 4.67 12.41 4.64
N ALA A 136 5.88 12.62 4.13
CA ALA A 136 6.15 13.68 3.18
C ALA A 136 5.86 13.28 1.72
N ILE A 137 6.39 12.15 1.29
CA ILE A 137 6.30 11.69 -0.10
C ILE A 137 6.58 10.19 -0.18
N SER A 138 5.82 9.47 -1.01
CA SER A 138 6.06 8.05 -1.29
C SER A 138 7.24 7.82 -2.25
N ALA A 139 7.74 6.60 -2.33
CA ALA A 139 8.79 6.26 -3.29
C ALA A 139 8.34 6.40 -4.75
N ALA A 140 7.07 6.12 -5.04
CA ALA A 140 6.51 6.42 -6.37
C ALA A 140 6.51 7.94 -6.65
N GLY A 141 6.25 8.77 -5.63
CA GLY A 141 6.39 10.22 -5.72
C GLY A 141 7.83 10.65 -5.98
N MET A 142 8.79 10.10 -5.25
CA MET A 142 10.24 10.34 -5.47
C MET A 142 10.65 9.94 -6.89
N THR A 143 10.23 8.74 -7.33
CA THR A 143 10.54 8.23 -8.67
C THR A 143 9.84 9.03 -9.77
N TYR A 144 8.65 9.57 -9.50
CA TYR A 144 7.99 10.51 -10.41
C TYR A 144 8.82 11.79 -10.59
N LEU A 145 9.29 12.39 -9.50
CA LEU A 145 10.13 13.59 -9.58
C LEU A 145 11.45 13.32 -10.30
N LEU A 146 12.08 12.15 -10.10
CA LEU A 146 13.20 11.70 -10.92
C LEU A 146 12.81 11.62 -12.40
N SER A 147 11.68 11.01 -12.72
CA SER A 147 11.22 10.88 -14.11
C SER A 147 10.94 12.23 -14.76
N LYS A 148 10.43 13.19 -14.02
CA LYS A 148 10.19 14.56 -14.47
C LYS A 148 11.50 15.33 -14.69
N ALA A 149 12.50 15.12 -13.82
CA ALA A 149 13.85 15.66 -14.02
C ALA A 149 14.55 15.05 -15.27
N VAL A 150 14.26 13.79 -15.61
CA VAL A 150 14.76 13.18 -16.85
C VAL A 150 14.09 13.80 -18.07
N SER A 151 12.77 13.96 -18.05
CA SER A 151 12.00 14.61 -19.13
C SER A 151 10.66 15.14 -18.64
N GLU A 152 10.36 16.38 -18.97
CA GLU A 152 9.04 16.99 -18.73
C GLU A 152 7.88 16.26 -19.44
N ASP A 153 8.18 15.44 -20.44
CA ASP A 153 7.17 14.62 -21.14
C ASP A 153 6.60 13.50 -20.24
N ASN A 154 7.15 13.31 -19.03
CA ASN A 154 6.73 12.30 -18.06
C ASN A 154 5.66 12.78 -17.06
N THR A 155 5.10 13.96 -17.25
CA THR A 155 4.09 14.53 -16.32
C THR A 155 2.83 13.69 -16.15
N ASP A 156 2.45 12.87 -17.14
CA ASP A 156 1.34 11.93 -17.06
C ASP A 156 1.54 10.80 -16.04
N LEU A 157 2.79 10.54 -15.65
CA LEU A 157 3.14 9.51 -14.67
C LEU A 157 2.79 9.90 -13.23
N VAL A 158 2.45 11.18 -12.99
CA VAL A 158 2.01 11.66 -11.66
C VAL A 158 0.83 10.85 -11.11
N GLN A 159 -0.07 10.35 -11.97
CA GLN A 159 -1.17 9.50 -11.53
C GLN A 159 -0.69 8.19 -10.87
N PHE A 160 0.45 7.63 -11.31
CA PHE A 160 1.03 6.43 -10.69
C PHE A 160 1.69 6.76 -9.34
N ALA A 161 2.27 7.95 -9.20
CA ALA A 161 2.76 8.43 -7.91
C ALA A 161 1.64 8.50 -6.87
N LEU A 162 0.46 8.99 -7.25
CA LEU A 162 -0.70 9.05 -6.35
C LEU A 162 -1.27 7.67 -6.00
N ILE A 163 -1.20 6.70 -6.92
CA ILE A 163 -1.57 5.30 -6.64
C ILE A 163 -0.63 4.70 -5.60
N GLY A 164 0.68 4.93 -5.74
CA GLY A 164 1.70 4.51 -4.78
C GLY A 164 1.49 5.14 -3.41
N ALA A 165 1.41 6.47 -3.34
CA ALA A 165 1.17 7.21 -2.11
C ALA A 165 -0.10 6.76 -1.35
N THR A 166 -1.16 6.38 -2.09
CA THR A 166 -2.37 5.81 -1.50
C THR A 166 -2.10 4.42 -0.91
N GLY A 167 -1.29 3.61 -1.59
CA GLY A 167 -0.89 2.26 -1.13
C GLY A 167 -0.04 2.30 0.13
N ASP A 168 0.77 3.34 0.27
CA ASP A 168 1.64 3.61 1.42
C ASP A 168 0.94 4.44 2.53
N VAL A 169 -0.39 4.54 2.48
CA VAL A 169 -1.22 5.23 3.49
C VAL A 169 -0.88 6.72 3.64
N GLN A 170 -0.25 7.35 2.63
CA GLN A 170 0.06 8.78 2.61
C GLN A 170 -1.12 9.63 2.08
N LYS A 171 -2.33 9.12 2.24
CA LYS A 171 -3.61 9.79 2.06
C LYS A 171 -4.48 9.53 3.29
N GLN A 172 -4.88 10.58 4.00
CA GLN A 172 -5.69 10.49 5.21
C GLN A 172 -6.89 11.43 5.12
N GLU A 173 -8.04 10.95 5.61
CA GLU A 173 -9.31 11.71 5.60
C GLU A 173 -9.66 12.31 4.22
N GLY A 174 -9.34 11.56 3.15
CA GLY A 174 -9.59 11.98 1.78
C GLY A 174 -8.54 12.93 1.18
N GLU A 175 -7.53 13.40 1.93
CA GLU A 175 -6.51 14.31 1.45
C GLU A 175 -5.13 13.65 1.37
N PHE A 176 -4.35 13.94 0.34
CA PHE A 176 -2.96 13.55 0.26
C PHE A 176 -2.11 14.35 1.25
N MET A 177 -1.11 13.70 1.83
CA MET A 177 -0.20 14.27 2.83
C MET A 177 1.06 14.83 2.18
N GLY A 178 1.71 15.75 2.88
CA GLY A 178 3.03 16.27 2.52
C GLY A 178 3.12 16.77 1.08
N LEU A 179 4.18 16.36 0.38
CA LEU A 179 4.42 16.71 -1.03
C LEU A 179 3.50 15.96 -2.01
N ASN A 180 2.91 14.81 -1.60
CA ASN A 180 1.93 14.13 -2.42
C ASN A 180 0.69 15.01 -2.70
N LYS A 181 0.43 16.01 -1.85
CA LYS A 181 -0.60 17.02 -2.10
C LYS A 181 -0.26 17.89 -3.30
N ASP A 182 0.98 18.36 -3.42
CA ASP A 182 1.44 19.14 -4.56
C ASP A 182 1.35 18.32 -5.85
N LEU A 183 1.70 17.02 -5.79
CA LEU A 183 1.57 16.08 -6.91
C LEU A 183 0.09 15.85 -7.29
N ALA A 184 -0.81 15.79 -6.31
CA ALA A 184 -2.25 15.67 -6.57
C ALA A 184 -2.81 16.94 -7.24
N GLU A 185 -2.38 18.12 -6.82
CA GLU A 185 -2.74 19.38 -7.45
C GLU A 185 -2.23 19.42 -8.91
N GLU A 186 -0.98 19.04 -9.15
CA GLU A 186 -0.41 18.91 -10.50
C GLU A 186 -1.22 17.94 -11.38
N ALA A 187 -1.59 16.76 -10.84
CA ALA A 187 -2.38 15.78 -11.57
C ALA A 187 -3.77 16.29 -11.96
N ILE A 188 -4.40 17.08 -11.07
CA ILE A 188 -5.71 17.68 -11.31
C ILE A 188 -5.60 18.80 -12.35
N GLU A 189 -4.61 19.69 -12.22
CA GLU A 189 -4.41 20.81 -13.15
C GLU A 189 -4.14 20.35 -14.57
N ASN A 190 -3.41 19.23 -14.73
CA ASN A 190 -3.12 18.62 -16.03
C ASN A 190 -4.23 17.68 -16.53
N GLY A 191 -5.30 17.46 -15.74
CA GLY A 191 -6.44 16.64 -16.14
C GLY A 191 -6.18 15.13 -16.13
N TYR A 192 -5.14 14.65 -15.45
CA TYR A 192 -4.88 13.22 -15.27
C TYR A 192 -5.76 12.59 -14.19
N VAL A 193 -6.23 13.41 -13.24
CA VAL A 193 -7.07 12.99 -12.13
C VAL A 193 -8.19 14.00 -11.94
N GLU A 194 -9.41 13.52 -11.72
CA GLU A 194 -10.55 14.35 -11.32
C GLU A 194 -10.75 14.26 -9.80
N LYS A 195 -10.93 15.42 -9.16
CA LYS A 195 -11.23 15.50 -7.73
C LYS A 195 -12.67 15.98 -7.53
N ARG A 196 -13.43 15.28 -6.69
CA ARG A 196 -14.77 15.71 -6.26
C ARG A 196 -15.04 15.32 -4.82
N GLN A 197 -15.92 16.00 -4.15
CA GLN A 197 -16.43 15.57 -2.86
C GLN A 197 -17.60 14.58 -3.05
N GLY A 198 -17.61 13.51 -2.29
CA GLY A 198 -18.67 12.50 -2.33
C GLY A 198 -18.63 11.52 -1.16
N LEU A 199 -19.54 10.56 -1.15
CA LEU A 199 -19.56 9.48 -0.15
C LEU A 199 -18.33 8.58 -0.38
N ASP A 200 -17.46 8.53 0.61
CA ASP A 200 -16.31 7.63 0.64
C ASP A 200 -16.66 6.38 1.43
N LEU A 201 -17.08 5.34 0.71
CA LEU A 201 -17.45 4.05 1.28
C LEU A 201 -16.59 2.96 0.64
N TYR A 202 -16.19 1.98 1.45
CA TYR A 202 -15.41 0.85 0.99
C TYR A 202 -16.05 0.16 -0.22
N GLY A 203 -15.24 -0.09 -1.24
CA GLY A 203 -15.69 -0.78 -2.45
C GLY A 203 -16.62 0.04 -3.35
N ARG A 204 -16.44 1.35 -3.36
CA ARG A 204 -17.28 2.31 -4.07
C ARG A 204 -17.48 1.97 -5.56
N THR A 205 -16.45 1.51 -6.27
CA THR A 205 -16.50 1.13 -7.69
C THR A 205 -16.63 -0.38 -7.88
N THR A 206 -16.28 -1.20 -6.90
CA THR A 206 -16.18 -2.67 -7.04
C THR A 206 -17.24 -3.46 -6.27
N LYS A 207 -17.90 -2.84 -5.30
CA LYS A 207 -18.95 -3.48 -4.51
C LYS A 207 -20.34 -2.97 -4.91
N SER A 208 -21.33 -3.85 -4.86
CA SER A 208 -22.71 -3.38 -5.02
C SER A 208 -23.08 -2.39 -3.92
N LEU A 209 -23.89 -1.39 -4.29
CA LEU A 209 -24.30 -0.27 -3.42
C LEU A 209 -24.71 -0.69 -2.01
N GLN A 210 -25.55 -1.75 -1.89
CA GLN A 210 -25.95 -2.27 -0.58
C GLN A 210 -24.78 -2.91 0.18
N LYS A 211 -23.79 -3.50 -0.51
CA LYS A 211 -22.61 -4.07 0.15
C LYS A 211 -21.66 -3.00 0.63
N SER A 212 -21.44 -1.94 -0.14
CA SER A 212 -20.63 -0.80 0.32
C SER A 212 -21.21 -0.19 1.60
N LEU A 213 -22.54 0.00 1.66
CA LEU A 213 -23.22 0.48 2.86
C LEU A 213 -23.13 -0.52 4.02
N MET A 214 -23.35 -1.81 3.76
CA MET A 214 -23.26 -2.87 4.76
C MET A 214 -21.87 -2.98 5.39
N TYR A 215 -20.81 -2.81 4.60
CA TYR A 215 -19.42 -2.89 5.06
C TYR A 215 -18.92 -1.59 5.71
N THR A 216 -19.69 -0.52 5.68
CA THR A 216 -19.36 0.71 6.40
C THR A 216 -19.58 0.49 7.89
N THR A 217 -18.48 0.38 8.64
CA THR A 217 -18.47 0.11 10.09
C THR A 217 -17.92 1.24 10.91
N ASP A 218 -17.18 2.14 10.31
CA ASP A 218 -16.67 3.38 10.88
C ASP A 218 -17.05 4.56 9.95
N PRO A 219 -17.97 5.43 10.35
CA PRO A 219 -18.85 5.32 11.50
C PRO A 219 -19.87 4.17 11.37
N HIS A 220 -20.23 3.56 12.51
CA HIS A 220 -21.29 2.53 12.51
C HIS A 220 -22.66 3.13 12.15
N LEU A 221 -23.33 2.55 11.15
CA LEU A 221 -24.64 2.96 10.69
C LEU A 221 -25.69 2.02 11.28
N GLU A 222 -26.39 2.44 12.33
CA GLU A 222 -27.36 1.60 13.04
C GLU A 222 -28.42 1.00 12.11
N GLY A 223 -28.53 -0.34 12.13
CA GLY A 223 -29.45 -1.09 11.28
C GLY A 223 -29.09 -1.12 9.79
N VAL A 224 -27.82 -0.80 9.46
CA VAL A 224 -27.26 -0.86 8.10
C VAL A 224 -25.90 -1.58 8.11
N SER A 225 -24.98 -1.17 9.00
CA SER A 225 -23.68 -1.83 9.16
C SER A 225 -23.87 -3.28 9.55
N ASN A 226 -23.24 -4.20 8.82
CA ASN A 226 -23.35 -5.65 8.96
C ASN A 226 -24.78 -6.21 8.73
N ASP A 227 -25.71 -5.41 8.15
CA ASP A 227 -27.08 -5.84 7.82
C ASP A 227 -27.39 -5.52 6.35
N GLU A 228 -27.35 -6.55 5.50
CA GLU A 228 -27.68 -6.40 4.08
C GLU A 228 -29.15 -5.96 3.86
N SER A 229 -30.07 -6.45 4.68
CA SER A 229 -31.47 -6.08 4.58
C SER A 229 -31.69 -4.61 4.92
N GLY A 230 -31.04 -4.11 5.95
CA GLY A 230 -31.05 -2.70 6.34
C GLY A 230 -30.41 -1.80 5.30
N ALA A 231 -29.30 -2.22 4.72
CA ALA A 231 -28.64 -1.51 3.62
C ALA A 231 -29.55 -1.40 2.38
N ILE A 232 -30.20 -2.51 1.98
CA ILE A 232 -31.18 -2.52 0.88
C ILE A 232 -32.34 -1.57 1.17
N GLN A 233 -32.87 -1.57 2.42
CA GLN A 233 -33.96 -0.68 2.82
C GLN A 233 -33.52 0.80 2.79
N LEU A 234 -32.31 1.12 3.15
CA LEU A 234 -31.76 2.48 3.05
C LEU A 234 -31.74 2.95 1.59
N VAL A 235 -31.20 2.16 0.68
CA VAL A 235 -31.14 2.47 -0.76
C VAL A 235 -32.56 2.69 -1.33
N LYS A 236 -33.50 1.79 -1.04
CA LYS A 236 -34.89 1.92 -1.47
C LYS A 236 -35.56 3.15 -0.87
N SER A 237 -35.26 3.50 0.39
CA SER A 237 -35.82 4.69 1.04
C SER A 237 -35.33 5.99 0.40
N ALA A 238 -34.12 5.95 -0.22
CA ALA A 238 -33.61 7.05 -1.02
C ALA A 238 -34.24 7.13 -2.43
N GLY A 239 -35.11 6.16 -2.78
CA GLY A 239 -35.72 6.08 -4.10
C GLY A 239 -34.76 5.64 -5.20
N LEU A 240 -33.75 4.83 -4.82
CA LEU A 240 -32.73 4.32 -5.73
C LEU A 240 -32.94 2.84 -6.01
N ASP A 241 -32.63 2.44 -7.23
CA ASP A 241 -32.58 1.04 -7.62
C ASP A 241 -31.18 0.46 -7.35
N ILE A 242 -31.15 -0.78 -6.83
CA ILE A 242 -29.91 -1.54 -6.57
C ILE A 242 -29.37 -2.24 -7.81
N ARG A 243 -30.16 -2.26 -8.89
CA ARG A 243 -29.78 -2.87 -10.17
C ARG A 243 -30.08 -1.92 -11.30
N ASP A 244 -29.25 -2.01 -12.36
CA ASP A 244 -29.47 -1.40 -13.65
C ASP A 244 -29.24 -2.47 -14.72
N ASP A 245 -30.17 -2.63 -15.65
CA ASP A 245 -30.17 -3.66 -16.73
C ASP A 245 -29.85 -5.10 -16.25
N GLY A 246 -30.16 -5.40 -14.98
CA GLY A 246 -29.96 -6.73 -14.38
C GLY A 246 -28.70 -6.85 -13.51
N ASP A 247 -27.72 -5.98 -13.69
CA ASP A 247 -26.51 -5.93 -12.90
C ASP A 247 -26.66 -5.10 -11.62
N PHE A 248 -25.89 -5.43 -10.61
CA PHE A 248 -25.87 -4.65 -9.37
C PHE A 248 -25.10 -3.34 -9.60
N ARG A 249 -25.73 -2.23 -9.25
CA ARG A 249 -25.09 -0.91 -9.24
C ARG A 249 -24.11 -0.79 -8.09
N THR A 250 -23.02 -0.12 -8.36
CA THR A 250 -22.03 0.35 -7.38
C THR A 250 -22.39 1.76 -6.90
N LEU A 251 -21.67 2.28 -5.91
CA LEU A 251 -21.84 3.67 -5.49
C LEU A 251 -21.33 4.65 -6.57
N ALA A 252 -20.34 4.26 -7.35
CA ALA A 252 -19.79 5.06 -8.46
C ALA A 252 -20.79 5.20 -9.64
N ASP A 253 -21.73 4.26 -9.79
CA ASP A 253 -22.77 4.32 -10.83
C ASP A 253 -23.92 5.30 -10.49
N LEU A 254 -23.90 5.90 -9.29
CA LEU A 254 -24.88 6.90 -8.92
C LEU A 254 -24.58 8.24 -9.62
N THR A 255 -25.60 8.83 -10.22
CA THR A 255 -25.51 10.22 -10.64
C THR A 255 -25.36 11.14 -9.41
N PRO A 256 -24.81 12.36 -9.58
CA PRO A 256 -24.70 13.30 -8.47
C PRO A 256 -26.03 13.59 -7.76
N GLU A 257 -27.15 13.55 -8.48
CA GLU A 257 -28.49 13.73 -7.94
C GLU A 257 -28.94 12.52 -7.13
N GLU A 258 -28.59 11.33 -7.55
CA GLU A 258 -28.89 10.08 -6.81
C GLU A 258 -28.04 9.98 -5.55
N GLU A 259 -26.74 10.30 -5.63
CA GLU A 259 -25.85 10.35 -4.46
C GLU A 259 -26.36 11.35 -3.42
N LYS A 260 -26.80 12.54 -3.86
CA LYS A 260 -27.47 13.53 -2.98
C LYS A 260 -28.74 12.99 -2.31
N LYS A 261 -29.58 12.20 -3.03
CA LYS A 261 -30.76 11.57 -2.43
C LYS A 261 -30.37 10.57 -1.34
N LEU A 262 -29.33 9.78 -1.59
CA LEU A 262 -28.80 8.84 -0.60
C LEU A 262 -28.31 9.58 0.64
N ILE A 263 -27.45 10.59 0.46
CA ILE A 263 -26.94 11.46 1.51
C ILE A 263 -28.08 12.06 2.34
N HIS A 264 -29.08 12.66 1.69
CA HIS A 264 -30.24 13.22 2.39
C HIS A 264 -31.01 12.18 3.21
N THR A 265 -31.14 10.96 2.69
CA THR A 265 -31.84 9.88 3.38
C THR A 265 -31.04 9.40 4.60
N MET A 266 -29.72 9.32 4.47
CA MET A 266 -28.80 9.01 5.57
C MET A 266 -28.88 10.06 6.68
N ILE A 267 -28.84 11.36 6.32
CA ILE A 267 -28.97 12.47 7.27
C ILE A 267 -30.33 12.40 8.01
N LYS A 268 -31.42 12.13 7.30
CA LYS A 268 -32.78 11.98 7.92
C LYS A 268 -32.85 10.82 8.90
N ARG A 269 -32.05 9.78 8.74
CA ARG A 269 -31.90 8.68 9.69
C ARG A 269 -30.96 8.99 10.85
N GLY A 270 -30.32 10.15 10.85
CA GLY A 270 -29.41 10.57 11.91
C GLY A 270 -27.99 10.03 11.77
N PHE A 271 -27.62 9.51 10.60
CA PHE A 271 -26.26 9.03 10.38
C PHE A 271 -25.25 10.18 10.27
N PRO A 272 -24.02 10.01 10.77
CA PRO A 272 -22.98 11.04 10.76
C PRO A 272 -22.31 11.16 9.38
N VAL A 273 -23.09 11.55 8.36
CA VAL A 273 -22.68 11.56 6.95
C VAL A 273 -21.44 12.41 6.70
N GLN A 274 -21.20 13.43 7.51
CA GLN A 274 -19.99 14.28 7.36
C GLN A 274 -18.69 13.52 7.54
N GLN A 275 -18.70 12.45 8.31
CA GLN A 275 -17.56 11.55 8.49
C GLN A 275 -17.37 10.58 7.29
N LEU A 276 -18.35 10.55 6.37
CA LEU A 276 -18.34 9.72 5.17
C LEU A 276 -18.16 10.55 3.89
N LEU A 277 -18.05 11.89 4.01
CA LEU A 277 -17.84 12.78 2.88
C LEU A 277 -16.35 13.15 2.81
N ASN A 278 -15.68 12.61 1.82
CA ASN A 278 -14.27 12.86 1.56
C ASN A 278 -14.03 13.33 0.13
N ASP A 279 -12.81 13.78 -0.12
CA ASP A 279 -12.33 14.03 -1.45
C ASP A 279 -12.05 12.69 -2.16
N ILE A 280 -12.71 12.50 -3.29
CA ILE A 280 -12.60 11.34 -4.14
C ILE A 280 -11.79 11.71 -5.37
N TYR A 281 -10.74 10.97 -5.63
CA TYR A 281 -9.86 11.15 -6.77
C TYR A 281 -10.10 10.02 -7.77
N THR A 282 -10.48 10.39 -8.99
CA THR A 282 -10.80 9.45 -10.05
C THR A 282 -9.78 9.55 -11.17
N LEU A 283 -9.19 8.42 -11.57
CA LEU A 283 -8.29 8.31 -12.70
C LEU A 283 -9.04 8.47 -14.04
N GLY A 284 -8.33 8.83 -15.09
CA GLY A 284 -8.90 8.95 -16.43
C GLY A 284 -9.53 7.66 -16.98
N ASN A 285 -9.23 6.50 -16.40
CA ASN A 285 -9.83 5.20 -16.74
C ASN A 285 -11.13 4.91 -15.96
N GLY A 286 -11.59 5.83 -15.11
CA GLY A 286 -12.82 5.72 -14.34
C GLY A 286 -12.69 5.04 -12.98
N TYR A 287 -11.54 4.47 -12.63
CA TYR A 287 -11.28 3.93 -11.29
C TYR A 287 -10.95 5.05 -10.30
N GLU A 288 -11.39 4.88 -9.07
CA GLU A 288 -10.91 5.68 -7.95
C GLU A 288 -9.51 5.23 -7.54
N ILE A 289 -8.66 6.19 -7.15
CA ILE A 289 -7.25 5.91 -6.82
C ILE A 289 -7.16 4.88 -5.68
N ASP A 290 -8.00 4.97 -4.65
CA ASP A 290 -7.99 4.06 -3.49
C ASP A 290 -8.25 2.61 -3.89
N GLU A 291 -9.22 2.38 -4.76
CA GLU A 291 -9.52 1.03 -5.24
C GLU A 291 -8.46 0.53 -6.22
N PHE A 292 -7.97 1.42 -7.10
CA PHE A 292 -6.93 1.03 -8.04
C PHE A 292 -5.63 0.69 -7.32
N SER A 293 -5.25 1.47 -6.30
CA SER A 293 -4.12 1.18 -5.41
C SER A 293 -4.29 -0.18 -4.70
N THR A 294 -5.50 -0.48 -4.21
CA THR A 294 -5.82 -1.80 -3.63
C THR A 294 -5.60 -2.93 -4.64
N ILE A 295 -5.97 -2.75 -5.92
CA ILE A 295 -5.77 -3.75 -6.98
C ILE A 295 -4.27 -3.93 -7.26
N ILE A 296 -3.50 -2.84 -7.33
CA ILE A 296 -2.06 -2.91 -7.55
C ILE A 296 -1.37 -3.63 -6.38
N ASN A 297 -1.72 -3.30 -5.13
CA ASN A 297 -1.24 -4.00 -3.94
C ASN A 297 -1.60 -5.49 -3.94
N ALA A 298 -2.80 -5.83 -4.42
CA ALA A 298 -3.22 -7.21 -4.57
C ALA A 298 -2.34 -8.01 -5.55
N CYS A 299 -1.76 -7.37 -6.58
CA CYS A 299 -0.81 -8.04 -7.47
C CYS A 299 0.41 -8.55 -6.69
N GLY A 300 1.00 -7.73 -5.83
CA GLY A 300 2.11 -8.14 -4.97
C GLY A 300 1.70 -9.25 -4.01
N ARG A 301 0.61 -9.07 -3.25
CA ARG A 301 0.11 -10.05 -2.28
C ARG A 301 -0.28 -11.38 -2.90
N LEU A 302 -0.62 -11.43 -4.17
CA LEU A 302 -0.89 -12.66 -4.93
C LEU A 302 0.38 -13.29 -5.53
N GLY A 303 1.57 -12.71 -5.31
CA GLY A 303 2.84 -13.15 -5.88
C GLY A 303 2.97 -12.87 -7.38
N GLU A 304 2.23 -11.89 -7.90
CA GLU A 304 2.18 -11.57 -9.33
C GLU A 304 2.46 -10.07 -9.60
N PRO A 305 3.50 -9.45 -8.96
CA PRO A 305 3.70 -7.99 -9.02
C PRO A 305 3.91 -7.45 -10.44
N GLN A 306 4.49 -8.25 -11.35
CA GLN A 306 4.66 -7.88 -12.78
C GLN A 306 3.32 -7.59 -13.47
N LYS A 307 2.22 -8.20 -12.98
CA LYS A 307 0.88 -7.88 -13.49
C LYS A 307 0.43 -6.49 -13.07
N GLY A 308 0.86 -6.00 -11.90
CA GLY A 308 0.61 -4.63 -11.46
C GLY A 308 1.29 -3.62 -12.38
N VAL A 309 2.58 -3.82 -12.69
CA VAL A 309 3.30 -3.00 -13.67
C VAL A 309 2.58 -3.01 -15.03
N LYS A 310 2.18 -4.19 -15.51
CA LYS A 310 1.43 -4.30 -16.77
C LYS A 310 0.10 -3.54 -16.74
N ILE A 311 -0.67 -3.67 -15.66
CA ILE A 311 -1.95 -2.94 -15.50
C ILE A 311 -1.72 -1.43 -15.62
N LEU A 312 -0.70 -0.91 -14.94
CA LEU A 312 -0.38 0.52 -14.96
C LEU A 312 0.08 0.97 -16.36
N LEU A 313 1.01 0.25 -16.97
CA LEU A 313 1.61 0.65 -18.24
C LEU A 313 0.66 0.50 -19.45
N GLU A 314 -0.16 -0.55 -19.48
CA GLU A 314 -1.04 -0.87 -20.60
C GLU A 314 -2.51 -0.45 -20.36
N ASN A 315 -2.83 0.03 -19.14
CA ASN A 315 -4.21 0.29 -18.70
C ASN A 315 -5.13 -0.94 -18.91
N ASP A 316 -4.60 -2.14 -18.55
CA ASP A 316 -5.30 -3.42 -18.75
C ASP A 316 -6.37 -3.62 -17.65
N LEU A 317 -7.53 -3.01 -17.84
CA LEU A 317 -8.64 -3.05 -16.87
C LEU A 317 -9.26 -4.44 -16.75
N ASP A 318 -9.22 -5.26 -17.78
CA ASP A 318 -9.67 -6.67 -17.73
C ASP A 318 -8.78 -7.49 -16.79
N LEU A 319 -7.48 -7.23 -16.81
CA LEU A 319 -6.53 -7.87 -15.91
C LEU A 319 -6.73 -7.36 -14.47
N ALA A 320 -6.93 -6.04 -14.29
CA ALA A 320 -7.21 -5.42 -13.00
C ALA A 320 -8.43 -6.08 -12.33
N GLU A 321 -9.53 -6.25 -13.07
CA GLU A 321 -10.74 -6.89 -12.56
C GLU A 321 -10.52 -8.39 -12.20
N LYS A 322 -9.73 -9.12 -12.99
CA LYS A 322 -9.35 -10.51 -12.67
C LYS A 322 -8.55 -10.60 -11.37
N ILE A 323 -7.60 -9.69 -11.16
CA ILE A 323 -6.81 -9.59 -9.93
C ILE A 323 -7.71 -9.26 -8.75
N SER A 324 -8.56 -8.24 -8.85
CA SER A 324 -9.52 -7.85 -7.81
C SER A 324 -10.40 -9.03 -7.39
N ARG A 325 -10.96 -9.77 -8.36
CA ARG A 325 -11.77 -10.98 -8.09
C ARG A 325 -10.97 -12.10 -7.45
N LYS A 326 -9.72 -12.32 -7.88
CA LYS A 326 -8.83 -13.35 -7.29
C LYS A 326 -8.50 -13.00 -5.85
N TYR A 327 -8.13 -11.75 -5.59
CA TYR A 327 -7.84 -11.23 -4.26
C TYR A 327 -9.03 -11.34 -3.33
N GLY A 328 -10.22 -10.87 -3.77
CA GLY A 328 -11.45 -10.95 -3.00
C GLY A 328 -11.84 -12.40 -2.61
N ARG A 329 -11.57 -13.39 -3.49
CA ARG A 329 -11.79 -14.81 -3.16
C ARG A 329 -10.83 -15.29 -2.08
N ARG A 330 -9.56 -14.88 -2.11
CA ARG A 330 -8.56 -15.23 -1.08
C ARG A 330 -8.95 -14.66 0.27
N ILE A 331 -9.33 -13.38 0.31
CA ILE A 331 -9.83 -12.74 1.55
C ILE A 331 -11.10 -13.45 2.05
N SER A 332 -12.07 -13.74 1.17
CA SER A 332 -13.29 -14.45 1.58
C SER A 332 -13.01 -15.85 2.11
N SER A 333 -12.04 -16.58 1.53
CA SER A 333 -11.61 -17.89 2.03
C SER A 333 -10.99 -17.79 3.41
N ALA A 334 -10.09 -16.80 3.62
CA ALA A 334 -9.44 -16.57 4.91
C ALA A 334 -10.45 -16.19 6.01
N LEU A 335 -11.40 -15.31 5.70
CA LEU A 335 -12.46 -14.95 6.64
C LEU A 335 -13.40 -16.13 6.94
N GLY A 336 -13.67 -16.98 5.93
CA GLY A 336 -14.44 -18.23 6.13
C GLY A 336 -13.72 -19.17 7.10
N TYR A 337 -12.39 -19.30 6.98
CA TYR A 337 -11.57 -20.07 7.93
C TYR A 337 -11.69 -19.52 9.36
N VAL A 338 -11.60 -18.20 9.53
CA VAL A 338 -11.78 -17.57 10.85
C VAL A 338 -13.15 -17.86 11.44
N ASP A 339 -14.22 -17.73 10.64
CA ASP A 339 -15.59 -17.98 11.09
C ASP A 339 -15.84 -19.44 11.47
N GLU A 340 -15.33 -20.39 10.67
CA GLU A 340 -15.48 -21.84 10.89
C GLU A 340 -14.72 -22.33 12.14
N ASN A 341 -13.61 -21.70 12.47
CA ASN A 341 -12.75 -22.07 13.59
C ASN A 341 -12.93 -21.22 14.85
N ARG A 342 -13.93 -20.34 14.86
CA ARG A 342 -14.20 -19.46 15.99
C ARG A 342 -14.52 -20.24 17.26
N GLY A 343 -13.68 -20.06 18.29
CA GLY A 343 -13.78 -20.77 19.55
C GLY A 343 -13.08 -22.13 19.60
N ASN A 344 -12.37 -22.51 18.54
CA ASN A 344 -11.43 -23.61 18.51
C ASN A 344 -10.02 -23.14 18.92
N GLU A 345 -9.04 -24.06 18.92
CA GLU A 345 -7.64 -23.72 19.24
C GLU A 345 -7.00 -22.78 18.22
N GLU A 346 -7.52 -22.70 16.99
CA GLU A 346 -7.03 -21.86 15.91
C GLU A 346 -7.50 -20.40 15.98
N VAL A 347 -8.66 -20.16 16.58
CA VAL A 347 -9.23 -18.81 16.72
C VAL A 347 -9.66 -18.60 18.16
N ILE A 348 -8.72 -18.07 18.94
CA ILE A 348 -8.84 -17.92 20.37
C ILE A 348 -9.28 -16.48 20.71
N TYR A 349 -10.21 -16.37 21.64
CA TYR A 349 -10.57 -15.13 22.29
C TYR A 349 -10.25 -15.22 23.77
N GLU A 350 -9.19 -14.55 24.19
CA GLU A 350 -8.79 -14.47 25.60
C GLU A 350 -8.86 -13.03 26.10
N LYS A 351 -9.85 -12.75 26.96
CA LYS A 351 -10.05 -11.45 27.63
C LYS A 351 -10.12 -10.29 26.61
N ASP A 352 -8.93 -9.64 26.40
CA ASP A 352 -8.81 -8.41 25.64
C ASP A 352 -8.08 -8.60 24.30
N ILE A 353 -7.74 -9.84 23.93
CA ILE A 353 -7.00 -10.17 22.70
C ILE A 353 -7.74 -11.26 21.91
N GLY A 354 -7.98 -10.99 20.64
CA GLY A 354 -8.37 -12.00 19.66
C GLY A 354 -7.13 -12.52 18.94
N VAL A 355 -6.93 -13.82 18.91
CA VAL A 355 -5.79 -14.46 18.23
C VAL A 355 -6.29 -15.37 17.12
N ILE A 356 -5.69 -15.26 15.95
CA ILE A 356 -5.95 -16.10 14.78
C ILE A 356 -4.65 -16.83 14.42
N ASP A 357 -4.65 -18.16 14.50
CA ASP A 357 -3.59 -19.00 13.94
C ASP A 357 -3.95 -19.38 12.52
N GLY A 358 -3.39 -18.67 11.55
CA GLY A 358 -3.68 -18.85 10.12
C GLY A 358 -3.16 -20.15 9.54
N LYS A 359 -2.20 -20.82 10.22
CA LYS A 359 -1.55 -22.06 9.75
C LYS A 359 -1.18 -21.99 8.25
N ASP A 360 -1.55 -23.01 7.48
CA ASP A 360 -1.39 -23.09 6.02
C ASP A 360 -2.57 -22.45 5.25
N GLU A 361 -3.65 -22.03 5.93
CA GLU A 361 -4.88 -21.55 5.32
C GLU A 361 -4.84 -20.04 5.04
N ILE A 362 -4.14 -19.26 5.88
CA ILE A 362 -3.93 -17.84 5.71
C ILE A 362 -2.43 -17.59 5.51
N SER A 363 -2.04 -17.21 4.29
CA SER A 363 -0.62 -16.94 4.03
C SER A 363 -0.16 -15.62 4.68
N ASP A 364 1.15 -15.50 4.90
CA ASP A 364 1.81 -14.32 5.46
C ASP A 364 1.51 -13.02 4.73
N ASP A 365 1.20 -13.07 3.42
CA ASP A 365 0.82 -11.90 2.62
C ASP A 365 -0.60 -11.38 2.94
N PHE A 366 -1.45 -12.19 3.55
CA PHE A 366 -2.85 -11.88 3.81
C PHE A 366 -3.17 -11.61 5.27
N ILE A 367 -2.33 -12.06 6.22
CA ILE A 367 -2.64 -11.93 7.65
C ILE A 367 -2.95 -10.49 8.06
N GLY A 368 -2.15 -9.50 7.62
CA GLY A 368 -2.39 -8.10 7.97
C GLY A 368 -3.75 -7.57 7.50
N THR A 369 -4.21 -8.01 6.33
CA THR A 369 -5.54 -7.64 5.81
C THR A 369 -6.64 -8.38 6.57
N VAL A 370 -6.45 -9.66 6.86
CA VAL A 370 -7.42 -10.47 7.65
C VAL A 370 -7.56 -9.90 9.05
N THR A 371 -6.44 -9.59 9.73
CA THR A 371 -6.42 -8.95 11.05
C THR A 371 -7.24 -7.65 11.05
N THR A 372 -7.01 -6.78 10.06
CA THR A 372 -7.72 -5.50 9.93
C THR A 372 -9.23 -5.71 9.72
N ILE A 373 -9.61 -6.64 8.84
CA ILE A 373 -11.02 -6.89 8.51
C ILE A 373 -11.74 -7.55 9.70
N THR A 374 -11.13 -8.54 10.35
CA THR A 374 -11.73 -9.23 11.49
C THR A 374 -11.95 -8.30 12.68
N MET A 375 -11.00 -7.39 12.92
CA MET A 375 -11.15 -6.35 13.92
C MET A 375 -12.27 -5.37 13.56
N SER A 376 -12.28 -4.82 12.35
CA SER A 376 -13.27 -3.82 11.89
C SER A 376 -14.69 -4.38 11.84
N ASN A 377 -14.85 -5.66 11.49
CA ASN A 377 -16.15 -6.32 11.41
C ASN A 377 -16.69 -6.80 12.78
N GLY A 378 -15.98 -6.54 13.88
CA GLY A 378 -16.41 -6.98 15.21
C GLY A 378 -16.45 -8.52 15.36
N HIS A 379 -15.59 -9.25 14.65
CA HIS A 379 -15.46 -10.70 14.84
C HIS A 379 -15.00 -11.02 16.27
N PHE A 380 -14.23 -10.12 16.85
CA PHE A 380 -13.80 -10.17 18.25
C PHE A 380 -14.32 -8.92 18.96
N ASP A 381 -14.87 -9.12 20.17
CA ASP A 381 -15.14 -8.04 21.13
C ASP A 381 -13.85 -7.80 21.94
N ALA A 382 -12.77 -7.50 21.23
CA ALA A 382 -11.44 -7.34 21.78
C ALA A 382 -10.78 -6.05 21.26
N PRO A 383 -10.07 -5.30 22.11
CA PRO A 383 -9.39 -4.08 21.69
C PRO A 383 -8.12 -4.35 20.87
N VAL A 384 -7.61 -5.59 20.90
CA VAL A 384 -6.46 -6.04 20.11
C VAL A 384 -6.80 -7.33 19.36
N VAL A 385 -6.41 -7.41 18.10
CA VAL A 385 -6.46 -8.63 17.29
C VAL A 385 -5.08 -8.92 16.74
N MET A 386 -4.64 -10.15 16.87
CA MET A 386 -3.37 -10.66 16.35
C MET A 386 -3.62 -11.85 15.42
N ASP A 387 -2.92 -11.89 14.32
CA ASP A 387 -2.91 -13.01 13.38
C ASP A 387 -1.48 -13.51 13.18
N ILE A 388 -1.30 -14.82 13.16
CA ILE A 388 0.00 -15.45 12.99
C ILE A 388 -0.07 -16.50 11.87
N ALA A 389 0.88 -16.47 10.95
CA ALA A 389 0.95 -17.39 9.82
C ALA A 389 2.38 -17.88 9.57
N GLU A 390 2.50 -19.02 8.89
CA GLU A 390 3.77 -19.51 8.42
C GLU A 390 4.37 -18.56 7.37
N ALA A 391 5.66 -18.29 7.49
CA ALA A 391 6.44 -17.48 6.57
C ALA A 391 7.63 -18.29 6.02
N GLU A 392 8.40 -17.69 5.11
CA GLU A 392 9.57 -18.35 4.51
C GLU A 392 10.67 -18.64 5.54
N LYS A 393 11.55 -19.62 5.24
CA LYS A 393 12.77 -19.95 6.01
C LYS A 393 12.53 -20.31 7.49
N ASP A 394 11.52 -21.15 7.79
CA ASP A 394 11.19 -21.55 9.17
C ASP A 394 10.86 -20.37 10.12
N LYS A 395 10.35 -19.27 9.58
CA LYS A 395 9.84 -18.14 10.34
C LYS A 395 8.31 -18.14 10.37
N MET A 396 7.76 -17.48 11.38
CA MET A 396 6.35 -17.11 11.46
C MET A 396 6.24 -15.60 11.27
N LYS A 397 5.19 -15.16 10.59
CA LYS A 397 4.83 -13.75 10.52
C LYS A 397 3.65 -13.47 11.45
N VAL A 398 3.78 -12.40 12.21
CA VAL A 398 2.73 -11.90 13.08
C VAL A 398 2.24 -10.56 12.55
N SER A 399 0.94 -10.32 12.64
CA SER A 399 0.31 -9.02 12.39
C SER A 399 -0.66 -8.71 13.51
N SER A 400 -0.54 -7.54 14.13
CA SER A 400 -1.41 -7.11 15.21
C SER A 400 -2.05 -5.75 14.91
N ARG A 401 -3.26 -5.57 15.41
CA ARG A 401 -4.03 -4.33 15.32
C ARG A 401 -4.67 -4.02 16.66
N ALA A 402 -4.75 -2.72 16.99
CA ALA A 402 -5.42 -2.22 18.18
C ALA A 402 -6.52 -1.22 17.79
N THR A 403 -7.54 -1.10 18.66
CA THR A 403 -8.55 -0.04 18.50
C THR A 403 -7.97 1.31 18.86
N LYS A 404 -8.49 2.39 18.27
CA LYS A 404 -8.09 3.76 18.65
C LYS A 404 -8.29 4.03 20.13
N GLU A 405 -9.37 3.49 20.69
CA GLU A 405 -9.73 3.68 22.11
C GLU A 405 -8.66 3.15 23.06
N ILE A 406 -8.09 1.95 22.82
CA ILE A 406 -7.06 1.38 23.70
C ILE A 406 -5.70 2.08 23.50
N VAL A 407 -5.43 2.56 22.28
CA VAL A 407 -4.24 3.37 21.99
C VAL A 407 -4.29 4.73 22.71
N GLU A 408 -5.45 5.38 22.76
CA GLU A 408 -5.66 6.61 23.54
C GLU A 408 -5.51 6.39 25.04
N GLN A 409 -5.70 5.16 25.52
CA GLN A 409 -5.44 4.76 26.91
C GLN A 409 -3.96 4.45 27.19
N GLY A 410 -3.08 4.54 26.17
CA GLY A 410 -1.63 4.42 26.28
C GLY A 410 -1.03 3.13 25.77
N LEU A 411 -1.81 2.27 25.05
CA LEU A 411 -1.24 1.10 24.40
C LEU A 411 -0.35 1.53 23.23
N ASN A 412 0.83 0.93 23.12
CA ASN A 412 1.71 1.05 21.95
C ASN A 412 2.11 -0.35 21.46
N LEU A 413 1.44 -0.83 20.41
CA LEU A 413 1.72 -2.15 19.85
C LEU A 413 3.15 -2.26 19.30
N GLY A 414 3.66 -1.19 18.69
CA GLY A 414 5.01 -1.19 18.13
C GLY A 414 6.09 -1.46 19.17
N GLU A 415 6.00 -0.80 20.33
CA GLU A 415 6.92 -1.01 21.45
C GLU A 415 6.77 -2.43 22.01
N ILE A 416 5.54 -2.87 22.30
CA ILE A 416 5.29 -4.19 22.91
C ILE A 416 5.79 -5.31 22.00
N VAL A 417 5.44 -5.26 20.71
CA VAL A 417 5.88 -6.29 19.74
C VAL A 417 7.39 -6.25 19.54
N GLY A 418 8.02 -5.07 19.56
CA GLY A 418 9.46 -4.92 19.51
C GLY A 418 10.15 -5.57 20.72
N GLU A 419 9.69 -5.28 21.94
CA GLU A 419 10.23 -5.87 23.18
C GLU A 419 10.11 -7.39 23.19
N ILE A 420 8.94 -7.94 22.82
CA ILE A 420 8.74 -9.39 22.76
C ILE A 420 9.67 -10.03 21.69
N CYS A 421 9.86 -9.37 20.57
CA CYS A 421 10.76 -9.87 19.52
C CYS A 421 12.21 -9.99 20.00
N GLU A 422 12.70 -9.05 20.82
CA GLU A 422 14.03 -9.13 21.40
C GLU A 422 14.19 -10.38 22.32
N GLU A 423 13.13 -10.80 23.01
CA GLU A 423 13.15 -11.97 23.90
C GLU A 423 13.17 -13.29 23.13
N VAL A 424 12.61 -13.33 21.90
CA VAL A 424 12.45 -14.55 21.11
C VAL A 424 13.38 -14.63 19.89
N ASP A 425 14.44 -13.81 19.84
CA ASP A 425 15.35 -13.70 18.69
C ASP A 425 14.60 -13.40 17.38
N GLY A 426 13.52 -12.61 17.45
CA GLY A 426 12.70 -12.16 16.34
C GLY A 426 13.01 -10.73 15.90
N GLU A 427 12.37 -10.31 14.83
CA GLU A 427 12.40 -8.95 14.32
C GLU A 427 10.96 -8.42 14.30
N GLY A 428 10.70 -7.28 14.98
CA GLY A 428 9.34 -6.75 15.04
C GLY A 428 9.28 -5.30 15.48
N GLY A 429 8.11 -4.72 15.36
CA GLY A 429 7.81 -3.34 15.70
C GLY A 429 6.66 -2.80 14.87
N GLY A 430 6.53 -1.47 14.83
CA GLY A 430 5.48 -0.80 14.07
C GLY A 430 5.00 0.46 14.78
N HIS A 431 3.75 0.80 14.50
CA HIS A 431 3.07 1.95 15.11
C HIS A 431 2.26 1.53 16.34
N ASN A 432 1.82 2.50 17.10
CA ASN A 432 0.99 2.29 18.30
C ASN A 432 -0.32 1.51 18.02
N ILE A 433 -0.90 1.65 16.81
CA ILE A 433 -2.17 1.00 16.42
C ILE A 433 -1.98 -0.27 15.60
N ALA A 434 -0.81 -0.48 14.99
CA ALA A 434 -0.52 -1.59 14.08
C ALA A 434 0.95 -1.98 14.17
N ALA A 435 1.20 -3.26 14.46
CA ALA A 435 2.55 -3.79 14.53
C ALA A 435 2.64 -5.17 13.86
N GLY A 436 3.86 -5.55 13.53
CA GLY A 436 4.15 -6.85 12.94
C GLY A 436 5.46 -7.42 13.43
N ALA A 437 5.61 -8.72 13.30
CA ALA A 437 6.83 -9.43 13.66
C ALA A 437 7.16 -10.56 12.69
N LYS A 438 8.44 -10.90 12.63
CA LYS A 438 8.96 -12.14 12.06
C LYS A 438 9.73 -12.86 13.17
N ILE A 439 9.26 -14.02 13.57
CA ILE A 439 9.84 -14.81 14.66
C ILE A 439 10.25 -16.20 14.17
N PRO A 440 11.24 -16.87 14.79
CA PRO A 440 11.52 -18.27 14.54
C PRO A 440 10.29 -19.13 14.82
N ARG A 441 10.03 -20.16 14.00
CA ARG A 441 8.85 -21.03 14.12
C ARG A 441 8.79 -21.74 15.48
N ASP A 442 9.94 -22.19 15.99
CA ASP A 442 10.08 -22.86 17.29
C ASP A 442 9.88 -21.92 18.51
N LYS A 443 9.83 -20.61 18.28
CA LYS A 443 9.55 -19.61 19.29
C LYS A 443 8.10 -19.10 19.32
N LYS A 444 7.23 -19.70 18.49
CA LYS A 444 5.82 -19.29 18.41
C LYS A 444 5.12 -19.30 19.76
N ASP A 445 5.26 -20.40 20.52
CA ASP A 445 4.56 -20.55 21.79
C ASP A 445 5.09 -19.56 22.84
N GLU A 446 6.41 -19.30 22.85
CA GLU A 446 7.07 -18.33 23.73
C GLU A 446 6.64 -16.88 23.40
N PHE A 447 6.45 -16.55 22.12
CA PHE A 447 5.93 -15.26 21.68
C PHE A 447 4.46 -15.05 22.09
N MET A 448 3.69 -16.11 22.18
CA MET A 448 2.26 -16.07 22.49
C MET A 448 1.96 -16.06 24.00
N GLU A 449 2.92 -16.39 24.88
CA GLU A 449 2.82 -16.35 26.34
C GLU A 449 2.96 -14.91 26.89
#